data_59cb096e80d092173807f2718ab84145
#
_entry.id   59cb096e80d092173807f2718ab84145
#
_cell.length_a   1.000
_cell.length_b   1.000
_cell.length_c   1.000
_cell.angle_alpha   90.00
_cell.angle_beta   90.00
_cell.angle_gamma   90.00
#
_symmetry.space_group_name_H-M   'P 1'
#
loop_
_entity.id
_entity.type
_entity.pdbx_description
1 polymer ?
#
loop_
_entity_poly.entity_id
_entity_poly.type
_entity_poly.pdbx_seq_one_letter_code
_entity_poly.pdbx_strand_id
1 'polypeptide(L)'
;MKFYGREEEIDALRKVRDVSHQYARFTVVTGRRRIGKTQLVRTVFNDGTDPYIHLVITRKTEKVQTAIHQAECEHVLKMGIHGRCERFAELFEELMKESRSRPFTLVLDEFQEFDKVDDSIFGEVAGVWDEYHADSKINLVVCGSVNRLMNKIFFDDSQPLYGRNTGKLELRPFKISVLKKILSDFKPGYTPDDLLSLWTITGGVARYVELLMENGATDRKTMVACFFGIVTSFLDEGRTILSEEFGKEYGTYFTILASIASGHTSYAEIVNEVGSDVGGYLSRLESQYNLIAKKQPAYEKTGNKNVHYQIDDCFFRFWFRFVYGYLGMVEMNRLGELRALVLRDFDVFSGYALERYFFWKFIEDTHFVAMKAWWDRKGENEIDLVCEDGDGFLEFIEIKRDSSRLSLPKLSLKTERFFEKNPDLRERRHGIRGLSLADM
;
A
#
# COMPACT_ATOMS: atom_id res chain seq x y z
N MET A 1 -11.10 13.33 10.95
CA MET A 1 -12.01 12.15 10.81
C MET A 1 -11.83 11.21 12.01
N LYS A 2 -12.87 10.47 12.50
CA LYS A 2 -12.69 9.41 13.51
C LYS A 2 -11.83 8.28 12.96
N PHE A 3 -11.24 7.46 13.84
CA PHE A 3 -10.46 6.30 13.42
C PHE A 3 -11.39 5.18 12.92
N TYR A 4 -11.12 4.65 11.73
CA TYR A 4 -11.94 3.63 11.08
C TYR A 4 -11.13 2.38 10.77
N GLY A 5 -11.79 1.23 10.90
CA GLY A 5 -11.22 -0.07 10.59
C GLY A 5 -10.02 -0.39 11.48
N ARG A 6 -9.23 -1.35 11.09
CA ARG A 6 -8.01 -1.74 11.81
C ARG A 6 -8.26 -2.52 13.10
N GLU A 7 -9.47 -3.00 13.31
CA GLU A 7 -9.81 -3.76 14.52
C GLU A 7 -8.90 -4.97 14.70
N GLU A 8 -8.61 -5.69 13.60
CA GLU A 8 -7.72 -6.85 13.61
C GLU A 8 -6.27 -6.48 13.95
N GLU A 9 -5.77 -5.38 13.35
CA GLU A 9 -4.43 -4.87 13.61
C GLU A 9 -4.28 -4.32 15.03
N ILE A 10 -5.30 -3.63 15.54
CA ILE A 10 -5.35 -3.14 16.92
C ILE A 10 -5.28 -4.30 17.90
N ASP A 11 -6.12 -5.32 17.71
CA ASP A 11 -6.16 -6.48 18.61
C ASP A 11 -4.86 -7.28 18.56
N ALA A 12 -4.27 -7.43 17.37
CA ALA A 12 -2.98 -8.09 17.22
C ALA A 12 -1.85 -7.34 17.96
N LEU A 13 -1.77 -6.02 17.80
CA LEU A 13 -0.74 -5.20 18.46
C LEU A 13 -0.93 -5.15 19.98
N ARG A 14 -2.18 -5.11 20.48
CA ARG A 14 -2.47 -5.20 21.93
C ARG A 14 -2.01 -6.53 22.51
N LYS A 15 -2.30 -7.66 21.84
CA LYS A 15 -1.80 -8.98 22.24
C LYS A 15 -0.27 -9.03 22.30
N VAL A 16 0.42 -8.42 21.33
CA VAL A 16 1.89 -8.34 21.34
C VAL A 16 2.38 -7.55 22.56
N ARG A 17 1.76 -6.40 22.88
CA ARG A 17 2.06 -5.64 24.09
C ARG A 17 1.86 -6.46 25.35
N ASP A 18 0.74 -7.15 25.48
CA ASP A 18 0.45 -7.95 26.68
C ASP A 18 1.48 -9.08 26.88
N VAL A 19 1.94 -9.70 25.79
CA VAL A 19 3.01 -10.71 25.83
C VAL A 19 4.36 -10.07 26.19
N SER A 20 4.59 -8.80 25.81
CA SER A 20 5.84 -8.10 26.14
C SER A 20 6.06 -7.89 27.65
N HIS A 21 5.03 -7.95 28.46
CA HIS A 21 5.14 -7.92 29.91
C HIS A 21 5.94 -9.11 30.50
N GLN A 22 6.14 -10.16 29.72
CA GLN A 22 6.92 -11.34 30.11
C GLN A 22 8.16 -11.55 29.24
N TYR A 23 8.07 -11.25 27.94
CA TYR A 23 9.11 -11.53 26.95
C TYR A 23 9.23 -10.35 26.00
N ALA A 24 10.41 -9.79 25.84
CA ALA A 24 10.63 -8.71 24.89
C ALA A 24 10.03 -9.02 23.50
N ARG A 25 9.39 -8.04 22.90
CA ARG A 25 8.80 -8.13 21.55
C ARG A 25 9.40 -7.08 20.66
N PHE A 26 9.67 -7.51 19.42
CA PHE A 26 10.18 -6.63 18.37
C PHE A 26 9.27 -6.75 17.15
N THR A 27 8.41 -5.78 16.95
CA THR A 27 7.42 -5.78 15.86
C THR A 27 7.82 -4.76 14.80
N VAL A 28 7.89 -5.21 13.54
CA VAL A 28 8.14 -4.35 12.39
C VAL A 28 6.80 -4.01 11.71
N VAL A 29 6.44 -2.74 11.70
CA VAL A 29 5.23 -2.22 11.05
C VAL A 29 5.60 -1.51 9.75
N THR A 30 5.24 -2.12 8.63
CA THR A 30 5.49 -1.59 7.29
C THR A 30 4.20 -1.17 6.59
N GLY A 31 4.32 -0.50 5.49
CA GLY A 31 3.22 -0.07 4.64
C GLY A 31 3.54 1.28 4.00
N ARG A 32 2.89 1.56 2.87
CA ARG A 32 3.17 2.78 2.11
C ARG A 32 2.97 4.05 2.95
N ARG A 33 3.58 5.15 2.50
CA ARG A 33 3.33 6.47 3.08
C ARG A 33 1.84 6.81 3.08
N ARG A 34 1.36 7.55 4.06
CA ARG A 34 -0.04 8.00 4.20
C ARG A 34 -1.06 6.90 4.56
N ILE A 35 -0.63 5.66 4.81
CA ILE A 35 -1.52 4.53 5.12
C ILE A 35 -2.08 4.56 6.56
N GLY A 36 -1.49 5.37 7.46
CA GLY A 36 -1.93 5.53 8.84
C GLY A 36 -1.14 4.74 9.88
N LYS A 37 0.12 4.35 9.61
CA LYS A 37 0.99 3.62 10.58
C LYS A 37 1.11 4.34 11.91
N THR A 38 1.58 5.59 11.90
CA THR A 38 1.77 6.42 13.08
C THR A 38 0.48 6.57 13.89
N GLN A 39 -0.65 6.76 13.18
CA GLN A 39 -1.96 6.87 13.84
C GLN A 39 -2.38 5.56 14.49
N LEU A 40 -2.14 4.41 13.82
CA LEU A 40 -2.44 3.09 14.38
C LEU A 40 -1.65 2.85 15.67
N VAL A 41 -0.32 2.98 15.64
CA VAL A 41 0.52 2.72 16.82
C VAL A 41 0.18 3.67 17.98
N ARG A 42 -0.11 4.94 17.69
CA ARG A 42 -0.58 5.90 18.68
C ARG A 42 -1.94 5.49 19.28
N THR A 43 -2.88 5.06 18.45
CA THR A 43 -4.22 4.62 18.92
C THR A 43 -4.13 3.38 19.80
N VAL A 44 -3.20 2.47 19.51
CA VAL A 44 -3.04 1.23 20.28
C VAL A 44 -2.31 1.45 21.58
N PHE A 45 -1.21 2.20 21.57
CA PHE A 45 -0.26 2.21 22.69
C PHE A 45 -0.32 3.46 23.55
N ASN A 46 -0.90 4.55 23.09
CA ASN A 46 -1.12 5.75 23.90
C ASN A 46 -2.50 5.72 24.58
N ASP A 47 -2.84 4.57 25.19
CA ASP A 47 -4.12 4.33 25.87
C ASP A 47 -4.00 4.42 27.41
N GLY A 48 -2.81 4.75 27.93
CA GLY A 48 -2.54 4.90 29.35
C GLY A 48 -2.28 3.58 30.10
N THR A 49 -2.25 2.44 29.41
CA THR A 49 -1.97 1.13 30.02
C THR A 49 -0.52 1.02 30.48
N ASP A 50 0.43 1.32 29.57
CA ASP A 50 1.86 1.30 29.82
C ASP A 50 2.49 2.65 29.43
N PRO A 51 3.70 2.99 29.92
CA PRO A 51 4.47 4.10 29.40
C PRO A 51 4.68 3.94 27.88
N TYR A 52 4.40 5.00 27.12
CA TYR A 52 4.49 5.02 25.66
C TYR A 52 5.49 6.07 25.21
N ILE A 53 6.57 5.62 24.57
CA ILE A 53 7.61 6.46 24.00
C ILE A 53 7.52 6.38 22.47
N HIS A 54 7.48 7.53 21.79
CA HIS A 54 7.37 7.60 20.35
C HIS A 54 8.47 8.50 19.76
N LEU A 55 9.55 7.89 19.31
CA LEU A 55 10.70 8.57 18.75
C LEU A 55 10.61 8.58 17.22
N VAL A 56 10.71 9.76 16.61
CA VAL A 56 10.73 9.91 15.15
C VAL A 56 12.18 10.08 14.71
N ILE A 57 12.66 9.13 13.92
CA ILE A 57 14.02 9.17 13.38
C ILE A 57 14.08 10.20 12.25
N THR A 58 15.09 11.07 12.31
CA THR A 58 15.27 12.17 11.36
C THR A 58 16.70 12.15 10.80
N ARG A 59 16.97 12.95 9.76
CA ARG A 59 18.31 13.09 9.16
C ARG A 59 19.25 14.03 9.92
N LYS A 60 19.01 14.26 11.21
CA LYS A 60 19.96 14.96 12.08
C LYS A 60 21.15 14.03 12.36
N THR A 61 22.29 14.61 12.76
CA THR A 61 23.40 13.80 13.23
C THR A 61 23.00 12.93 14.40
N GLU A 62 23.52 11.72 14.51
CA GLU A 62 23.18 10.76 15.54
C GLU A 62 23.23 11.37 16.94
N LYS A 63 24.34 12.03 17.29
CA LYS A 63 24.53 12.69 18.59
C LYS A 63 23.43 13.71 18.95
N VAL A 64 22.98 14.50 17.95
CA VAL A 64 21.96 15.53 18.19
C VAL A 64 20.61 14.90 18.42
N GLN A 65 20.22 13.93 17.58
CA GLN A 65 18.92 13.29 17.75
C GLN A 65 18.89 12.38 18.99
N THR A 66 19.99 11.67 19.32
CA THR A 66 20.09 10.84 20.54
C THR A 66 19.87 11.69 21.79
N ALA A 67 20.47 12.87 21.88
CA ALA A 67 20.26 13.77 23.02
C ALA A 67 18.79 14.23 23.16
N ILE A 68 18.09 14.48 22.05
CA ILE A 68 16.66 14.81 22.06
C ILE A 68 15.84 13.61 22.52
N HIS A 69 16.11 12.44 21.97
CA HIS A 69 15.43 11.20 22.31
C HIS A 69 15.67 10.79 23.77
N GLN A 70 16.88 10.98 24.30
CA GLN A 70 17.20 10.74 25.71
C GLN A 70 16.31 11.57 26.62
N ALA A 71 16.20 12.88 26.38
CA ALA A 71 15.37 13.76 27.19
C ALA A 71 13.87 13.37 27.13
N GLU A 72 13.38 12.89 25.97
CA GLU A 72 12.01 12.40 25.83
C GLU A 72 11.79 11.10 26.63
N CYS A 73 12.73 10.15 26.55
CA CYS A 73 12.70 8.91 27.32
C CYS A 73 12.72 9.16 28.83
N GLU A 74 13.63 10.02 29.31
CA GLU A 74 13.73 10.42 30.72
C GLU A 74 12.42 11.04 31.23
N HIS A 75 11.80 11.90 30.42
CA HIS A 75 10.54 12.54 30.75
C HIS A 75 9.39 11.54 30.89
N VAL A 76 9.24 10.64 29.90
CA VAL A 76 8.13 9.66 29.88
C VAL A 76 8.32 8.60 30.96
N LEU A 77 9.53 8.06 31.09
CA LEU A 77 9.83 7.01 32.06
C LEU A 77 10.10 7.54 33.47
N LYS A 78 10.19 8.87 33.66
CA LYS A 78 10.53 9.50 34.94
C LYS A 78 11.78 8.89 35.56
N MET A 79 12.79 8.64 34.74
CA MET A 79 14.08 8.09 35.11
C MET A 79 15.20 9.06 34.73
N GLY A 80 16.34 8.98 35.39
CA GLY A 80 17.56 9.67 34.97
C GLY A 80 18.53 8.68 34.35
N ILE A 81 18.97 8.96 33.14
CA ILE A 81 20.07 8.22 32.49
C ILE A 81 21.38 8.86 32.92
N HIS A 82 22.32 8.06 33.44
CA HIS A 82 23.58 8.57 33.92
C HIS A 82 24.49 8.98 32.75
N GLY A 83 24.70 10.28 32.63
CA GLY A 83 25.52 10.85 31.54
C GLY A 83 24.68 11.17 30.28
N ARG A 84 25.40 11.61 29.25
CA ARG A 84 24.82 11.95 27.95
C ARG A 84 25.19 10.85 26.96
N CYS A 85 24.18 10.19 26.41
CA CYS A 85 24.38 9.24 25.33
C CYS A 85 24.83 9.99 24.05
N GLU A 86 25.92 9.59 23.45
CA GLU A 86 26.42 10.14 22.20
C GLU A 86 25.94 9.32 21.00
N ARG A 87 25.68 8.01 21.22
CA ARG A 87 25.19 7.07 20.22
C ARG A 87 23.79 6.57 20.56
N PHE A 88 23.01 6.27 19.55
CA PHE A 88 21.66 5.73 19.74
C PHE A 88 21.67 4.38 20.43
N ALA A 89 22.67 3.54 20.14
CA ALA A 89 22.82 2.24 20.78
C ALA A 89 23.01 2.34 22.29
N GLU A 90 23.74 3.36 22.81
CA GLU A 90 23.89 3.61 24.25
C GLU A 90 22.54 3.92 24.91
N LEU A 91 21.74 4.77 24.26
CA LEU A 91 20.39 5.07 24.75
C LEU A 91 19.51 3.81 24.72
N PHE A 92 19.58 3.04 23.63
CA PHE A 92 18.79 1.82 23.48
C PHE A 92 19.18 0.77 24.52
N GLU A 93 20.46 0.63 24.84
CA GLU A 93 20.94 -0.25 25.93
C GLU A 93 20.35 0.14 27.29
N GLU A 94 20.36 1.44 27.64
CA GLU A 94 19.76 1.91 28.90
C GLU A 94 18.25 1.65 28.93
N LEU A 95 17.54 1.81 27.81
CA LEU A 95 16.12 1.48 27.70
C LEU A 95 15.86 -0.04 27.88
N MET A 96 16.71 -0.88 27.28
CA MET A 96 16.63 -2.34 27.45
C MET A 96 16.84 -2.75 28.92
N LYS A 97 17.82 -2.16 29.60
CA LYS A 97 18.06 -2.39 31.05
C LYS A 97 16.87 -1.95 31.90
N GLU A 98 16.31 -0.76 31.65
CA GLU A 98 15.14 -0.24 32.36
C GLU A 98 13.91 -1.16 32.19
N SER A 99 13.73 -1.71 31.00
CA SER A 99 12.61 -2.58 30.67
C SER A 99 12.58 -3.89 31.47
N ARG A 100 13.71 -4.29 32.11
CA ARG A 100 13.74 -5.44 33.04
C ARG A 100 12.88 -5.22 34.27
N SER A 101 12.86 -3.96 34.75
CA SER A 101 12.12 -3.58 35.95
C SER A 101 10.64 -3.31 35.70
N ARG A 102 10.30 -2.71 34.55
CA ARG A 102 8.93 -2.37 34.17
C ARG A 102 8.72 -2.46 32.66
N PRO A 103 7.58 -2.97 32.23
CA PRO A 103 7.25 -2.97 30.80
C PRO A 103 6.94 -1.55 30.29
N PHE A 104 7.27 -1.29 29.03
CA PHE A 104 6.85 -0.10 28.29
C PHE A 104 6.91 -0.35 26.78
N THR A 105 6.24 0.51 26.03
CA THR A 105 6.29 0.48 24.56
C THR A 105 7.22 1.57 24.05
N LEU A 106 8.21 1.17 23.23
CA LEU A 106 9.09 2.04 22.46
C LEU A 106 8.74 1.94 20.99
N VAL A 107 8.30 3.04 20.41
CA VAL A 107 8.07 3.17 18.96
C VAL A 107 9.19 3.97 18.32
N LEU A 108 9.85 3.39 17.32
CA LEU A 108 10.82 4.05 16.46
C LEU A 108 10.17 4.27 15.09
N ASP A 109 9.69 5.49 14.84
CA ASP A 109 9.02 5.83 13.58
C ASP A 109 10.02 6.36 12.55
N GLU A 110 9.79 6.07 11.25
CA GLU A 110 10.69 6.35 10.13
C GLU A 110 12.09 5.74 10.33
N PHE A 111 12.16 4.54 10.89
CA PHE A 111 13.40 3.85 11.27
C PHE A 111 14.42 3.74 10.15
N GLN A 112 13.97 3.62 8.91
CA GLN A 112 14.85 3.56 7.73
C GLN A 112 15.68 4.84 7.52
N GLU A 113 15.34 5.96 8.16
CA GLU A 113 16.12 7.18 8.04
C GLU A 113 17.51 7.06 8.71
N PHE A 114 17.73 6.08 9.60
CA PHE A 114 19.06 5.76 10.13
C PHE A 114 20.07 5.38 9.02
N ASP A 115 19.64 4.74 7.93
CA ASP A 115 20.47 4.42 6.76
C ASP A 115 21.17 5.67 6.15
N LYS A 116 20.56 6.84 6.33
CA LYS A 116 21.11 8.13 5.88
C LYS A 116 21.91 8.89 6.94
N VAL A 117 21.82 8.45 8.18
CA VAL A 117 22.56 9.04 9.31
C VAL A 117 23.88 8.29 9.50
N ASP A 118 23.80 7.01 9.79
CA ASP A 118 24.90 6.06 9.94
C ASP A 118 24.32 4.64 9.91
N ASP A 119 24.66 3.85 8.90
CA ASP A 119 24.14 2.49 8.74
C ASP A 119 24.72 1.50 9.79
N SER A 120 25.81 1.84 10.48
CA SER A 120 26.35 1.06 11.59
C SER A 120 25.37 0.92 12.76
N ILE A 121 24.43 1.86 12.90
CA ILE A 121 23.40 1.85 13.96
C ILE A 121 22.60 0.55 13.93
N PHE A 122 22.31 0.00 12.75
CA PHE A 122 21.57 -1.26 12.64
C PHE A 122 22.33 -2.43 13.29
N GLY A 123 23.64 -2.48 13.11
CA GLY A 123 24.51 -3.49 13.75
C GLY A 123 24.58 -3.33 15.27
N GLU A 124 24.66 -2.10 15.73
CA GLU A 124 24.72 -1.80 17.16
C GLU A 124 23.40 -2.09 17.86
N VAL A 125 22.27 -1.68 17.29
CA VAL A 125 20.93 -2.02 17.79
C VAL A 125 20.72 -3.54 17.81
N ALA A 126 21.21 -4.26 16.80
CA ALA A 126 21.16 -5.71 16.77
C ALA A 126 21.97 -6.34 17.92
N GLY A 127 23.18 -5.83 18.18
CA GLY A 127 24.03 -6.30 19.29
C GLY A 127 23.37 -6.08 20.67
N VAL A 128 22.86 -4.88 20.91
CA VAL A 128 22.13 -4.58 22.15
C VAL A 128 20.88 -5.45 22.30
N TRP A 129 20.11 -5.64 21.23
CA TRP A 129 18.96 -6.54 21.26
C TRP A 129 19.36 -7.96 21.65
N ASP A 130 20.38 -8.52 20.99
CA ASP A 130 20.84 -9.90 21.26
C ASP A 130 21.30 -10.09 22.70
N GLU A 131 21.92 -9.08 23.30
CA GLU A 131 22.42 -9.14 24.68
C GLU A 131 21.31 -9.07 25.74
N TYR A 132 20.28 -8.23 25.49
CA TYR A 132 19.33 -7.87 26.55
C TYR A 132 17.92 -8.43 26.36
N HIS A 133 17.50 -8.92 25.18
CA HIS A 133 16.11 -9.30 24.91
C HIS A 133 15.58 -10.42 25.80
N ALA A 134 16.45 -11.34 26.27
CA ALA A 134 16.05 -12.47 27.06
C ALA A 134 15.45 -12.06 28.43
N ASP A 135 15.95 -10.98 29.02
CA ASP A 135 15.56 -10.51 30.36
C ASP A 135 14.65 -9.26 30.31
N SER A 136 14.46 -8.69 29.16
CA SER A 136 13.74 -7.44 28.95
C SER A 136 12.23 -7.66 28.77
N LYS A 137 11.45 -6.62 29.09
CA LYS A 137 9.99 -6.58 28.93
C LYS A 137 9.57 -5.43 28.01
N ILE A 138 10.41 -5.13 27.03
CA ILE A 138 10.14 -4.04 26.08
C ILE A 138 9.19 -4.52 24.97
N ASN A 139 8.23 -3.68 24.63
CA ASN A 139 7.49 -3.77 23.38
C ASN A 139 8.12 -2.79 22.39
N LEU A 140 9.12 -3.25 21.62
CA LEU A 140 9.76 -2.48 20.57
C LEU A 140 8.94 -2.57 19.29
N VAL A 141 8.49 -1.42 18.80
CA VAL A 141 7.74 -1.31 17.54
C VAL A 141 8.51 -0.38 16.60
N VAL A 142 8.89 -0.90 15.46
CA VAL A 142 9.65 -0.15 14.45
C VAL A 142 8.75 0.10 13.25
N CYS A 143 8.54 1.38 12.92
CA CYS A 143 7.72 1.79 11.78
C CYS A 143 8.59 2.34 10.64
N GLY A 144 8.20 2.02 9.40
CA GLY A 144 8.84 2.58 8.22
C GLY A 144 7.92 2.65 7.01
N SER A 145 8.12 3.68 6.19
CA SER A 145 7.28 3.97 5.03
C SER A 145 7.90 3.58 3.70
N VAL A 146 9.22 3.41 3.65
CA VAL A 146 9.96 3.02 2.43
C VAL A 146 10.12 1.51 2.41
N ASN A 147 9.22 0.83 1.68
CA ASN A 147 9.18 -0.64 1.65
C ASN A 147 10.52 -1.27 1.27
N ARG A 148 11.23 -0.69 0.28
CA ARG A 148 12.53 -1.19 -0.14
C ARG A 148 13.56 -1.21 0.99
N LEU A 149 13.71 -0.09 1.72
CA LEU A 149 14.70 0.01 2.81
C LEU A 149 14.30 -0.87 4.00
N MET A 150 13.02 -0.88 4.38
CA MET A 150 12.54 -1.75 5.46
C MET A 150 12.72 -3.23 5.12
N ASN A 151 12.46 -3.63 3.86
CA ASN A 151 12.72 -5.00 3.43
C ASN A 151 14.22 -5.33 3.45
N LYS A 152 15.09 -4.42 3.00
CA LYS A 152 16.54 -4.58 3.10
C LYS A 152 16.96 -4.75 4.56
N ILE A 153 16.56 -3.85 5.45
CA ILE A 153 17.01 -3.82 6.86
C ILE A 153 16.59 -5.09 7.63
N PHE A 154 15.36 -5.59 7.41
CA PHE A 154 14.77 -6.63 8.27
C PHE A 154 14.61 -8.00 7.60
N PHE A 155 14.62 -8.08 6.27
CA PHE A 155 14.29 -9.33 5.54
C PHE A 155 15.36 -9.75 4.52
N ASP A 156 16.47 -9.03 4.42
CA ASP A 156 17.67 -9.44 3.69
C ASP A 156 18.61 -10.15 4.68
N ASP A 157 19.00 -11.38 4.38
CA ASP A 157 19.80 -12.24 5.24
C ASP A 157 21.24 -11.73 5.49
N SER A 158 21.70 -10.82 4.64
CA SER A 158 22.98 -10.16 4.81
C SER A 158 22.98 -9.01 5.84
N GLN A 159 21.80 -8.61 6.35
CA GLN A 159 21.65 -7.45 7.21
C GLN A 159 21.64 -7.79 8.71
N PRO A 160 22.19 -6.89 9.57
CA PRO A 160 22.32 -7.19 11.00
C PRO A 160 20.99 -7.47 11.72
N LEU A 161 19.89 -6.83 11.32
CA LEU A 161 18.60 -6.99 11.98
C LEU A 161 17.76 -8.14 11.42
N TYR A 162 18.29 -8.89 10.44
CA TYR A 162 17.59 -10.06 9.90
C TYR A 162 17.27 -11.10 10.98
N GLY A 163 16.03 -11.57 11.00
CA GLY A 163 15.57 -12.63 11.91
C GLY A 163 15.41 -12.21 13.39
N ARG A 164 15.66 -10.94 13.77
CA ARG A 164 15.53 -10.46 15.15
C ARG A 164 14.14 -9.97 15.50
N ASN A 165 13.34 -9.62 14.51
CA ASN A 165 11.95 -9.24 14.75
C ASN A 165 11.10 -10.45 15.14
N THR A 166 10.28 -10.32 16.18
CA THR A 166 9.35 -11.36 16.64
C THR A 166 8.00 -11.32 15.93
N GLY A 167 7.71 -10.23 15.19
CA GLY A 167 6.49 -10.07 14.43
C GLY A 167 6.62 -9.04 13.30
N LYS A 168 5.76 -9.20 12.27
CA LYS A 168 5.63 -8.26 11.17
C LYS A 168 4.16 -7.91 10.96
N LEU A 169 3.88 -6.63 10.81
CA LEU A 169 2.58 -6.12 10.41
C LEU A 169 2.74 -5.27 9.15
N GLU A 170 2.14 -5.70 8.05
CA GLU A 170 2.06 -4.92 6.82
C GLU A 170 0.70 -4.22 6.74
N LEU A 171 0.70 -2.90 6.90
CA LEU A 171 -0.52 -2.10 6.84
C LEU A 171 -0.91 -1.83 5.40
N ARG A 172 -2.10 -2.30 5.03
CA ARG A 172 -2.67 -2.17 3.68
C ARG A 172 -3.69 -1.03 3.61
N PRO A 173 -4.09 -0.58 2.41
CA PRO A 173 -5.23 0.33 2.22
C PRO A 173 -6.50 -0.18 2.92
N PHE A 174 -7.44 0.71 3.19
CA PHE A 174 -8.72 0.32 3.78
C PHE A 174 -9.40 -0.75 2.95
N LYS A 175 -9.97 -1.76 3.64
CA LYS A 175 -10.87 -2.75 3.05
C LYS A 175 -12.08 -2.05 2.41
N ILE A 176 -12.69 -2.67 1.43
CA ILE A 176 -13.89 -2.14 0.76
C ILE A 176 -15.04 -1.92 1.75
N SER A 177 -15.21 -2.85 2.68
CA SER A 177 -16.19 -2.74 3.77
C SER A 177 -15.99 -1.49 4.64
N VAL A 178 -14.74 -1.12 4.91
CA VAL A 178 -14.39 0.09 5.67
C VAL A 178 -14.71 1.35 4.86
N LEU A 179 -14.39 1.38 3.54
CA LEU A 179 -14.73 2.51 2.67
C LEU A 179 -16.23 2.73 2.57
N LYS A 180 -17.02 1.64 2.47
CA LYS A 180 -18.50 1.71 2.52
C LYS A 180 -18.98 2.36 3.82
N LYS A 181 -18.45 1.94 4.96
CA LYS A 181 -18.78 2.50 6.27
C LYS A 181 -18.42 3.99 6.37
N ILE A 182 -17.23 4.36 5.95
CA ILE A 182 -16.79 5.77 5.94
C ILE A 182 -17.74 6.61 5.08
N LEU A 183 -17.95 6.18 3.82
CA LEU A 183 -18.80 6.95 2.90
C LEU A 183 -20.24 7.04 3.39
N SER A 184 -20.79 5.97 4.00
CA SER A 184 -22.13 5.98 4.61
C SER A 184 -22.26 6.98 5.77
N ASP A 185 -21.19 7.11 6.59
CA ASP A 185 -21.18 8.06 7.71
C ASP A 185 -21.13 9.53 7.23
N PHE A 186 -20.45 9.82 6.11
CA PHE A 186 -20.33 11.17 5.57
C PHE A 186 -21.44 11.54 4.55
N LYS A 187 -21.99 10.55 3.86
CA LYS A 187 -23.05 10.69 2.87
C LYS A 187 -24.03 9.53 2.98
N PRO A 188 -24.98 9.55 3.91
CA PRO A 188 -26.06 8.55 3.93
C PRO A 188 -26.77 8.49 2.58
N GLY A 189 -26.93 7.28 2.04
CA GLY A 189 -27.53 7.07 0.72
C GLY A 189 -26.57 7.38 -0.46
N TYR A 190 -25.27 7.26 -0.26
CA TYR A 190 -24.29 7.34 -1.34
C TYR A 190 -24.59 6.34 -2.46
N THR A 191 -24.18 6.68 -3.67
CA THR A 191 -24.37 5.81 -4.83
C THR A 191 -23.16 4.89 -5.06
N PRO A 192 -23.31 3.76 -5.79
CA PRO A 192 -22.18 2.97 -6.24
C PRO A 192 -21.10 3.78 -6.98
N ASP A 193 -21.51 4.80 -7.75
CA ASP A 193 -20.58 5.70 -8.44
C ASP A 193 -19.76 6.58 -7.49
N ASP A 194 -20.34 7.01 -6.37
CA ASP A 194 -19.60 7.74 -5.33
C ASP A 194 -18.51 6.84 -4.71
N LEU A 195 -18.88 5.58 -4.41
CA LEU A 195 -17.94 4.62 -3.85
C LEU A 195 -16.81 4.26 -4.85
N LEU A 196 -17.16 4.00 -6.11
CA LEU A 196 -16.16 3.76 -7.15
C LEU A 196 -15.25 4.97 -7.35
N SER A 197 -15.79 6.18 -7.26
CA SER A 197 -15.01 7.42 -7.37
C SER A 197 -14.02 7.55 -6.22
N LEU A 198 -14.47 7.31 -4.98
CA LEU A 198 -13.60 7.29 -3.81
C LEU A 198 -12.48 6.27 -3.96
N TRP A 199 -12.81 5.03 -4.36
CA TRP A 199 -11.84 3.98 -4.61
C TRP A 199 -10.85 4.33 -5.73
N THR A 200 -11.35 4.83 -6.87
CA THR A 200 -10.54 5.19 -8.04
C THR A 200 -9.52 6.27 -7.74
N ILE A 201 -9.90 7.28 -6.94
CA ILE A 201 -9.06 8.45 -6.63
C ILE A 201 -8.09 8.15 -5.50
N THR A 202 -8.53 7.41 -4.47
CA THR A 202 -7.74 7.25 -3.23
C THR A 202 -7.03 5.90 -3.11
N GLY A 203 -7.49 4.88 -3.84
CA GLY A 203 -7.03 3.50 -3.64
C GLY A 203 -7.24 2.98 -2.21
N GLY A 204 -8.13 3.61 -1.42
CA GLY A 204 -8.35 3.27 -0.02
C GLY A 204 -7.24 3.72 0.94
N VAL A 205 -6.33 4.59 0.51
CA VAL A 205 -5.28 5.12 1.38
C VAL A 205 -5.87 6.07 2.40
N ALA A 206 -5.65 5.77 3.68
CA ALA A 206 -6.34 6.43 4.80
C ALA A 206 -6.29 7.96 4.74
N ARG A 207 -5.11 8.56 4.51
CA ARG A 207 -4.97 10.01 4.45
C ARG A 207 -5.72 10.66 3.29
N TYR A 208 -5.79 9.99 2.14
CA TYR A 208 -6.50 10.54 0.97
C TYR A 208 -8.01 10.46 1.16
N VAL A 209 -8.49 9.37 1.75
CA VAL A 209 -9.90 9.23 2.15
C VAL A 209 -10.26 10.33 3.16
N GLU A 210 -9.44 10.49 4.21
CA GLU A 210 -9.63 11.52 5.22
C GLU A 210 -9.72 12.92 4.62
N LEU A 211 -8.75 13.29 3.75
CA LEU A 211 -8.73 14.61 3.10
C LEU A 211 -10.00 14.86 2.28
N LEU A 212 -10.49 13.87 1.53
CA LEU A 212 -11.73 14.05 0.77
C LEU A 212 -12.94 14.21 1.70
N MET A 213 -13.06 13.36 2.71
CA MET A 213 -14.21 13.39 3.64
C MET A 213 -14.26 14.67 4.46
N GLU A 214 -13.12 15.13 4.99
CA GLU A 214 -13.02 16.38 5.78
C GLU A 214 -13.34 17.63 4.95
N ASN A 215 -13.12 17.57 3.63
CA ASN A 215 -13.52 18.64 2.71
C ASN A 215 -14.96 18.49 2.17
N GLY A 216 -15.74 17.53 2.69
CA GLY A 216 -17.11 17.29 2.22
C GLY A 216 -17.19 16.73 0.79
N ALA A 217 -16.07 16.22 0.27
CA ALA A 217 -16.00 15.68 -1.08
C ALA A 217 -16.47 14.21 -1.09
N THR A 218 -17.76 14.00 -1.30
CA THR A 218 -18.44 12.71 -1.13
C THR A 218 -19.06 12.15 -2.41
N ASP A 219 -18.96 12.86 -3.51
CA ASP A 219 -19.37 12.42 -4.85
C ASP A 219 -18.26 12.69 -5.88
N ARG A 220 -18.39 12.11 -7.08
CA ARG A 220 -17.38 12.23 -8.14
C ARG A 220 -16.96 13.68 -8.41
N LYS A 221 -17.93 14.58 -8.56
CA LYS A 221 -17.66 15.98 -8.94
C LYS A 221 -16.91 16.72 -7.83
N THR A 222 -17.34 16.55 -6.61
CA THR A 222 -16.73 17.19 -5.43
C THR A 222 -15.37 16.58 -5.11
N MET A 223 -15.19 15.24 -5.27
CA MET A 223 -13.88 14.57 -5.11
C MET A 223 -12.87 15.08 -6.16
N VAL A 224 -13.25 15.15 -7.43
CA VAL A 224 -12.38 15.69 -8.50
C VAL A 224 -12.09 17.16 -8.25
N ALA A 225 -13.08 17.95 -7.83
CA ALA A 225 -12.88 19.37 -7.49
C ALA A 225 -11.92 19.55 -6.30
N CYS A 226 -12.01 18.72 -5.28
CA CYS A 226 -11.11 18.72 -4.12
C CYS A 226 -9.68 18.31 -4.52
N PHE A 227 -9.54 17.25 -5.31
CA PHE A 227 -8.25 16.74 -5.79
C PHE A 227 -7.48 17.80 -6.60
N PHE A 228 -8.14 18.48 -7.52
CA PHE A 228 -7.59 19.57 -8.36
C PHE A 228 -7.96 20.95 -7.80
N GLY A 229 -8.01 21.10 -6.49
CA GLY A 229 -8.23 22.38 -5.82
C GLY A 229 -6.97 23.25 -5.81
N ILE A 230 -7.13 24.56 -5.54
CA ILE A 230 -6.01 25.49 -5.42
C ILE A 230 -5.20 25.21 -4.15
N VAL A 231 -5.89 24.79 -3.08
CA VAL A 231 -5.26 24.44 -1.78
C VAL A 231 -5.38 22.93 -1.60
N THR A 232 -4.45 22.20 -2.20
CA THR A 232 -4.42 20.72 -2.12
C THR A 232 -2.99 20.20 -2.12
N SER A 233 -2.76 19.10 -1.41
CA SER A 233 -1.48 18.36 -1.47
C SER A 233 -1.47 17.27 -2.53
N PHE A 234 -2.59 16.94 -3.16
CA PHE A 234 -2.70 15.81 -4.09
C PHE A 234 -1.85 15.96 -5.35
N LEU A 235 -1.69 17.20 -5.85
CA LEU A 235 -0.97 17.45 -7.09
C LEU A 235 0.52 17.09 -6.98
N ASP A 236 1.14 17.39 -5.85
CA ASP A 236 2.57 17.14 -5.61
C ASP A 236 2.82 15.78 -4.95
N GLU A 237 1.78 15.13 -4.41
CA GLU A 237 1.91 13.95 -3.56
C GLU A 237 2.61 12.78 -4.26
N GLY A 238 2.23 12.47 -5.50
CA GLY A 238 2.86 11.38 -6.25
C GLY A 238 4.34 11.65 -6.51
N ARG A 239 4.70 12.89 -6.86
CA ARG A 239 6.10 13.29 -7.04
C ARG A 239 6.87 13.21 -5.73
N THR A 240 6.32 13.74 -4.64
CA THR A 240 6.98 13.76 -3.32
C THR A 240 7.30 12.36 -2.83
N ILE A 241 6.33 11.42 -2.90
CA ILE A 241 6.53 10.06 -2.45
C ILE A 241 7.59 9.34 -3.29
N LEU A 242 7.47 9.40 -4.61
CA LEU A 242 8.26 8.58 -5.52
C LEU A 242 9.66 9.14 -5.78
N SER A 243 9.86 10.46 -5.71
CA SER A 243 11.20 11.06 -5.87
C SER A 243 12.16 10.64 -4.75
N GLU A 244 11.64 10.46 -3.54
CA GLU A 244 12.45 9.98 -2.41
C GLU A 244 12.86 8.52 -2.60
N GLU A 245 12.01 7.70 -3.23
CA GLU A 245 12.28 6.28 -3.46
C GLU A 245 13.21 6.05 -4.67
N PHE A 246 13.02 6.79 -5.76
CA PHE A 246 13.76 6.56 -7.01
C PHE A 246 15.10 7.30 -7.10
N GLY A 247 15.30 8.33 -6.27
CA GLY A 247 16.52 9.13 -6.30
C GLY A 247 16.76 9.77 -7.66
N LYS A 248 18.00 9.68 -8.20
CA LYS A 248 18.40 10.35 -9.45
C LYS A 248 17.75 9.78 -10.72
N GLU A 249 17.27 8.54 -10.68
CA GLU A 249 16.68 7.84 -11.84
C GLU A 249 15.17 8.09 -11.98
N TYR A 250 14.60 8.99 -11.20
CA TYR A 250 13.14 9.21 -11.14
C TYR A 250 12.49 9.45 -12.50
N GLY A 251 13.16 10.15 -13.43
CA GLY A 251 12.61 10.50 -14.73
C GLY A 251 12.19 9.29 -15.56
N THR A 252 13.06 8.26 -15.66
CA THR A 252 12.75 7.03 -16.39
C THR A 252 11.62 6.24 -15.74
N TYR A 253 11.64 6.11 -14.43
CA TYR A 253 10.57 5.44 -13.68
C TYR A 253 9.22 6.14 -13.88
N PHE A 254 9.19 7.47 -13.83
CA PHE A 254 7.97 8.25 -14.05
C PHE A 254 7.42 8.08 -15.47
N THR A 255 8.29 8.06 -16.50
CA THR A 255 7.87 7.81 -17.88
C THR A 255 7.25 6.41 -18.03
N ILE A 256 7.86 5.39 -17.45
CA ILE A 256 7.32 4.03 -17.47
C ILE A 256 5.94 3.97 -16.77
N LEU A 257 5.82 4.55 -15.59
CA LEU A 257 4.56 4.55 -14.84
C LEU A 257 3.46 5.36 -15.56
N ALA A 258 3.81 6.47 -16.21
CA ALA A 258 2.87 7.25 -17.04
C ALA A 258 2.40 6.46 -18.27
N SER A 259 3.30 5.74 -18.93
CA SER A 259 2.98 4.85 -20.06
C SER A 259 1.97 3.79 -19.62
N ILE A 260 2.25 3.08 -18.54
CA ILE A 260 1.34 2.05 -17.98
C ILE A 260 -0.02 2.66 -17.58
N ALA A 261 -0.03 3.82 -16.92
CA ALA A 261 -1.26 4.50 -16.53
C ALA A 261 -2.11 4.98 -17.72
N SER A 262 -1.47 5.19 -18.88
CA SER A 262 -2.13 5.56 -20.14
C SER A 262 -2.64 4.36 -20.95
N GLY A 263 -2.36 3.13 -20.49
CA GLY A 263 -2.86 1.90 -21.10
C GLY A 263 -1.82 1.09 -21.90
N HIS A 264 -0.57 1.56 -22.01
CA HIS A 264 0.52 0.80 -22.62
C HIS A 264 1.06 -0.21 -21.60
N THR A 265 0.53 -1.42 -21.61
CA THR A 265 0.76 -2.41 -20.56
C THR A 265 1.68 -3.56 -20.95
N SER A 266 1.91 -3.77 -22.25
CA SER A 266 2.87 -4.78 -22.72
C SER A 266 4.30 -4.22 -22.70
N TYR A 267 5.28 -5.14 -22.61
CA TYR A 267 6.69 -4.75 -22.66
C TYR A 267 7.04 -3.94 -23.91
N ALA A 268 6.55 -4.38 -25.08
CA ALA A 268 6.84 -3.74 -26.36
C ALA A 268 6.27 -2.30 -26.43
N GLU A 269 5.04 -2.09 -25.97
CA GLU A 269 4.42 -0.76 -25.91
C GLU A 269 5.20 0.18 -24.99
N ILE A 270 5.61 -0.30 -23.81
CA ILE A 270 6.39 0.51 -22.85
C ILE A 270 7.76 0.87 -23.45
N VAL A 271 8.47 -0.08 -24.09
CA VAL A 271 9.75 0.18 -24.75
C VAL A 271 9.58 1.24 -25.86
N ASN A 272 8.54 1.14 -26.68
CA ASN A 272 8.27 2.10 -27.74
C ASN A 272 8.04 3.52 -27.19
N GLU A 273 7.33 3.64 -26.06
CA GLU A 273 7.03 4.93 -25.43
C GLU A 273 8.28 5.53 -24.75
N VAL A 274 9.08 4.71 -24.09
CA VAL A 274 10.30 5.17 -23.36
C VAL A 274 11.48 5.37 -24.31
N GLY A 275 11.51 4.69 -25.45
CA GLY A 275 12.58 4.77 -26.45
C GLY A 275 13.87 4.02 -26.07
N SER A 276 13.84 3.20 -25.03
CA SER A 276 14.99 2.41 -24.56
C SER A 276 14.55 1.12 -23.87
N ASP A 277 15.50 0.20 -23.61
CA ASP A 277 15.22 -1.01 -22.84
C ASP A 277 14.79 -0.68 -21.41
N VAL A 278 13.67 -1.25 -20.97
CA VAL A 278 13.05 -1.01 -19.66
C VAL A 278 13.08 -2.23 -18.73
N GLY A 279 13.68 -3.34 -19.15
CA GLY A 279 13.61 -4.62 -18.42
C GLY A 279 14.09 -4.50 -16.98
N GLY A 280 15.23 -3.87 -16.75
CA GLY A 280 15.77 -3.64 -15.40
C GLY A 280 14.90 -2.72 -14.55
N TYR A 281 14.30 -1.68 -15.17
CA TYR A 281 13.40 -0.77 -14.47
C TYR A 281 12.09 -1.44 -14.06
N LEU A 282 11.47 -2.21 -14.95
CA LEU A 282 10.25 -2.96 -14.66
C LEU A 282 10.47 -3.99 -13.55
N SER A 283 11.60 -4.71 -13.58
CA SER A 283 11.96 -5.65 -12.52
C SER A 283 12.07 -4.96 -11.16
N ARG A 284 12.71 -3.79 -11.09
CA ARG A 284 12.82 -3.01 -9.85
C ARG A 284 11.49 -2.43 -9.40
N LEU A 285 10.66 -1.91 -10.32
CA LEU A 285 9.32 -1.41 -10.01
C LEU A 285 8.43 -2.50 -9.41
N GLU A 286 8.56 -3.75 -9.89
CA GLU A 286 7.83 -4.91 -9.38
C GLU A 286 8.39 -5.38 -8.03
N SER A 287 9.69 -5.76 -7.99
CA SER A 287 10.26 -6.49 -6.85
C SER A 287 10.77 -5.62 -5.70
N GLN A 288 11.28 -4.40 -6.00
CA GLN A 288 11.86 -3.54 -4.98
C GLN A 288 10.91 -2.45 -4.51
N TYR A 289 10.18 -1.83 -5.45
CA TYR A 289 9.27 -0.71 -5.14
C TYR A 289 7.83 -1.16 -4.91
N ASN A 290 7.46 -2.35 -5.40
CA ASN A 290 6.10 -2.89 -5.30
C ASN A 290 5.02 -1.91 -5.83
N LEU A 291 5.34 -1.22 -6.94
CA LEU A 291 4.47 -0.22 -7.56
C LEU A 291 3.70 -0.75 -8.75
N ILE A 292 4.24 -1.77 -9.41
CA ILE A 292 3.59 -2.45 -10.51
C ILE A 292 3.50 -3.95 -10.23
N ALA A 293 2.51 -4.59 -10.83
CA ALA A 293 2.39 -6.03 -10.87
C ALA A 293 2.53 -6.52 -12.31
N LYS A 294 3.34 -7.57 -12.49
CA LYS A 294 3.43 -8.32 -13.72
C LYS A 294 2.30 -9.33 -13.74
N LYS A 295 1.29 -9.11 -14.57
CA LYS A 295 0.14 -9.97 -14.71
C LYS A 295 0.38 -10.99 -15.83
N GLN A 296 -0.01 -12.23 -15.58
CA GLN A 296 -0.04 -13.31 -16.57
C GLN A 296 -1.47 -13.85 -16.65
N PRO A 297 -1.90 -14.32 -17.83
CA PRO A 297 -3.20 -14.96 -17.96
C PRO A 297 -3.37 -16.13 -16.98
N ALA A 298 -4.60 -16.35 -16.54
CA ALA A 298 -4.92 -17.51 -15.71
C ALA A 298 -4.49 -18.81 -16.41
N TYR A 299 -3.89 -19.73 -15.66
CA TYR A 299 -3.41 -21.02 -16.14
C TYR A 299 -2.34 -20.99 -17.25
N GLU A 300 -1.75 -19.84 -17.53
CA GLU A 300 -0.63 -19.74 -18.48
C GLU A 300 0.63 -20.42 -17.89
N LYS A 301 1.40 -21.10 -18.76
CA LYS A 301 2.65 -21.76 -18.34
C LYS A 301 3.70 -20.73 -17.93
N THR A 302 4.44 -21.04 -16.87
CA THR A 302 5.53 -20.20 -16.37
C THR A 302 6.56 -19.93 -17.47
N GLY A 303 6.99 -18.66 -17.63
CA GLY A 303 7.99 -18.26 -18.63
C GLY A 303 7.41 -17.75 -19.95
N ASN A 304 6.08 -17.74 -20.12
CA ASN A 304 5.47 -17.14 -21.30
C ASN A 304 5.66 -15.61 -21.31
N LYS A 305 5.84 -15.04 -22.53
CA LYS A 305 6.01 -13.61 -22.75
C LYS A 305 4.69 -12.82 -22.85
N ASN A 306 3.54 -13.51 -22.73
CA ASN A 306 2.22 -12.89 -22.75
C ASN A 306 1.94 -12.29 -21.36
N VAL A 307 2.52 -11.13 -21.10
CA VAL A 307 2.44 -10.45 -19.80
C VAL A 307 2.03 -9.01 -19.96
N HIS A 308 1.27 -8.49 -19.01
CA HIS A 308 0.93 -7.09 -18.88
C HIS A 308 1.46 -6.52 -17.56
N TYR A 309 1.93 -5.30 -17.58
CA TYR A 309 2.35 -4.55 -16.40
C TYR A 309 1.25 -3.58 -16.00
N GLN A 310 0.89 -3.59 -14.73
CA GLN A 310 -0.22 -2.78 -14.21
C GLN A 310 0.19 -2.07 -12.93
N ILE A 311 -0.24 -0.83 -12.76
CA ILE A 311 -0.15 -0.12 -11.48
C ILE A 311 -1.35 -0.55 -10.66
N ASP A 312 -1.13 -1.38 -9.64
CA ASP A 312 -2.20 -1.89 -8.78
C ASP A 312 -2.77 -0.82 -7.82
N ASP A 313 -1.99 0.21 -7.52
CA ASP A 313 -2.40 1.33 -6.69
C ASP A 313 -3.25 2.33 -7.49
N CYS A 314 -4.54 2.42 -7.16
CA CYS A 314 -5.48 3.29 -7.87
C CYS A 314 -5.08 4.78 -7.77
N PHE A 315 -4.55 5.25 -6.62
CA PHE A 315 -4.11 6.63 -6.47
C PHE A 315 -2.96 6.95 -7.44
N PHE A 316 -1.90 6.14 -7.47
CA PHE A 316 -0.79 6.37 -8.38
C PHE A 316 -1.24 6.26 -9.85
N ARG A 317 -2.10 5.30 -10.17
CA ARG A 317 -2.66 5.19 -11.52
C ARG A 317 -3.43 6.45 -11.92
N PHE A 318 -4.27 7.00 -11.01
CA PHE A 318 -5.01 8.25 -11.21
C PHE A 318 -4.05 9.45 -11.35
N TRP A 319 -3.06 9.54 -10.46
CA TRP A 319 -2.08 10.62 -10.45
C TRP A 319 -1.22 10.64 -11.72
N PHE A 320 -0.68 9.50 -12.16
CA PHE A 320 0.09 9.44 -13.40
C PHE A 320 -0.74 9.78 -14.62
N ARG A 321 -1.98 9.30 -14.68
CA ARG A 321 -2.86 9.55 -15.83
C ARG A 321 -3.30 11.00 -15.93
N PHE A 322 -3.66 11.65 -14.82
CA PHE A 322 -4.33 12.95 -14.84
C PHE A 322 -3.50 14.12 -14.28
N VAL A 323 -2.47 13.86 -13.47
CA VAL A 323 -1.56 14.91 -13.00
C VAL A 323 -0.28 14.90 -13.83
N TYR A 324 0.45 13.79 -13.80
CA TYR A 324 1.73 13.72 -14.53
C TYR A 324 1.55 13.83 -16.05
N GLY A 325 0.55 13.16 -16.61
CA GLY A 325 0.22 13.25 -18.03
C GLY A 325 -0.20 14.65 -18.51
N TYR A 326 -0.50 15.57 -17.58
CA TYR A 326 -0.94 16.94 -17.88
C TYR A 326 -0.20 18.00 -17.04
N LEU A 327 1.08 17.76 -16.73
CA LEU A 327 1.90 18.66 -15.90
C LEU A 327 1.87 20.11 -16.39
N GLY A 328 1.91 20.34 -17.71
CA GLY A 328 1.84 21.69 -18.26
C GLY A 328 0.53 22.43 -17.90
N MET A 329 -0.59 21.72 -17.81
CA MET A 329 -1.86 22.35 -17.34
C MET A 329 -1.81 22.64 -15.84
N VAL A 330 -1.17 21.76 -15.05
CA VAL A 330 -0.97 21.97 -13.59
C VAL A 330 -0.08 23.19 -13.36
N GLU A 331 1.07 23.28 -14.04
CA GLU A 331 2.02 24.39 -13.93
C GLU A 331 1.42 25.73 -14.37
N MET A 332 0.56 25.72 -15.40
CA MET A 332 -0.18 26.90 -15.84
C MET A 332 -1.43 27.20 -15.00
N ASN A 333 -1.66 26.47 -13.91
CA ASN A 333 -2.84 26.58 -13.04
C ASN A 333 -4.20 26.48 -13.78
N ARG A 334 -4.23 25.69 -14.89
CA ARG A 334 -5.46 25.45 -15.67
C ARG A 334 -6.30 24.32 -15.06
N LEU A 335 -6.47 24.35 -13.74
CA LEU A 335 -7.10 23.26 -12.99
C LEU A 335 -8.59 23.09 -13.32
N GLY A 336 -9.28 24.15 -13.72
CA GLY A 336 -10.68 24.07 -14.16
C GLY A 336 -10.88 23.23 -15.40
N GLU A 337 -10.03 23.41 -16.40
CA GLU A 337 -10.05 22.62 -17.63
C GLU A 337 -9.62 21.17 -17.39
N LEU A 338 -8.62 20.98 -16.52
CA LEU A 338 -8.17 19.65 -16.12
C LEU A 338 -9.28 18.86 -15.41
N ARG A 339 -10.04 19.52 -14.50
CA ARG A 339 -11.24 18.90 -13.88
C ARG A 339 -12.28 18.47 -14.92
N ALA A 340 -12.56 19.31 -15.92
CA ALA A 340 -13.50 18.98 -16.99
C ALA A 340 -13.03 17.76 -17.81
N LEU A 341 -11.72 17.71 -18.13
CA LEU A 341 -11.10 16.58 -18.81
C LEU A 341 -11.21 15.28 -18.00
N VAL A 342 -10.88 15.34 -16.70
CA VAL A 342 -10.99 14.18 -15.81
C VAL A 342 -12.43 13.66 -15.75
N LEU A 343 -13.41 14.55 -15.57
CA LEU A 343 -14.82 14.16 -15.51
C LEU A 343 -15.32 13.55 -16.82
N ARG A 344 -14.84 14.03 -17.96
CA ARG A 344 -15.15 13.48 -19.29
C ARG A 344 -14.62 12.04 -19.44
N ASP A 345 -13.38 11.80 -19.02
CA ASP A 345 -12.68 10.54 -19.24
C ASP A 345 -12.88 9.53 -18.11
N PHE A 346 -13.54 9.94 -17.02
CA PHE A 346 -13.63 9.18 -15.77
C PHE A 346 -14.29 7.81 -15.95
N ASP A 347 -15.36 7.72 -16.73
CA ASP A 347 -16.09 6.45 -16.91
C ASP A 347 -15.23 5.37 -17.54
N VAL A 348 -14.45 5.73 -18.55
CA VAL A 348 -13.50 4.81 -19.21
C VAL A 348 -12.36 4.47 -18.26
N PHE A 349 -11.80 5.48 -17.61
CA PHE A 349 -10.66 5.29 -16.71
C PHE A 349 -10.99 4.41 -15.48
N SER A 350 -12.18 4.59 -14.91
CA SER A 350 -12.61 3.85 -13.71
C SER A 350 -13.01 2.39 -13.97
N GLY A 351 -13.06 1.94 -15.24
CA GLY A 351 -13.32 0.54 -15.57
C GLY A 351 -12.36 -0.42 -14.87
N TYR A 352 -11.05 -0.17 -15.01
CA TYR A 352 -10.03 -0.95 -14.29
C TYR A 352 -10.17 -0.87 -12.76
N ALA A 353 -10.51 0.29 -12.22
CA ALA A 353 -10.72 0.42 -10.79
C ALA A 353 -11.93 -0.39 -10.31
N LEU A 354 -12.96 -0.57 -11.14
CA LEU A 354 -14.10 -1.44 -10.87
C LEU A 354 -13.71 -2.92 -10.85
N GLU A 355 -12.86 -3.37 -11.79
CA GLU A 355 -12.31 -4.74 -11.77
C GLU A 355 -11.51 -4.98 -10.47
N ARG A 356 -10.64 -4.02 -10.10
CA ARG A 356 -9.88 -4.08 -8.85
C ARG A 356 -10.76 -4.04 -7.60
N TYR A 357 -11.87 -3.29 -7.65
CA TYR A 357 -12.86 -3.27 -6.56
C TYR A 357 -13.46 -4.65 -6.34
N PHE A 358 -13.93 -5.34 -7.37
CA PHE A 358 -14.49 -6.69 -7.24
C PHE A 358 -13.45 -7.71 -6.82
N PHE A 359 -12.22 -7.61 -7.35
CA PHE A 359 -11.12 -8.45 -6.91
C PHE A 359 -10.89 -8.34 -5.39
N TRP A 360 -10.78 -7.12 -4.84
CA TRP A 360 -10.59 -6.92 -3.41
C TRP A 360 -11.83 -7.29 -2.59
N LYS A 361 -13.03 -7.02 -3.10
CA LYS A 361 -14.28 -7.45 -2.47
C LYS A 361 -14.32 -8.97 -2.29
N PHE A 362 -13.95 -9.74 -3.33
CA PHE A 362 -13.91 -11.20 -3.24
C PHE A 362 -12.84 -11.72 -2.28
N ILE A 363 -11.70 -11.02 -2.16
CA ILE A 363 -10.69 -11.34 -1.14
C ILE A 363 -11.25 -11.13 0.28
N GLU A 364 -12.02 -10.07 0.49
CA GLU A 364 -12.67 -9.81 1.79
C GLU A 364 -13.74 -10.85 2.12
N ASP A 365 -14.50 -11.28 1.12
CA ASP A 365 -15.57 -12.28 1.25
C ASP A 365 -15.03 -13.72 1.36
N THR A 366 -13.72 -13.95 1.18
CA THR A 366 -13.01 -15.24 1.29
C THR A 366 -13.60 -16.38 0.44
N HIS A 367 -14.21 -16.04 -0.69
CA HIS A 367 -14.97 -16.98 -1.52
C HIS A 367 -14.10 -17.82 -2.46
N PHE A 368 -12.98 -17.25 -2.93
CA PHE A 368 -12.15 -17.87 -3.95
C PHE A 368 -10.72 -18.12 -3.45
N VAL A 369 -10.15 -19.25 -3.84
CA VAL A 369 -8.75 -19.63 -3.54
C VAL A 369 -7.78 -19.09 -4.58
N ALA A 370 -8.25 -18.84 -5.80
CA ALA A 370 -7.46 -18.23 -6.86
C ALA A 370 -8.32 -17.31 -7.72
N MET A 371 -7.75 -16.18 -8.12
CA MET A 371 -8.40 -15.19 -9.00
C MET A 371 -7.36 -14.55 -9.90
N LYS A 372 -7.54 -14.64 -11.21
CA LYS A 372 -6.68 -14.02 -12.24
C LYS A 372 -7.52 -13.61 -13.43
N ALA A 373 -7.11 -12.57 -14.16
CA ALA A 373 -7.64 -12.29 -15.49
C ALA A 373 -7.12 -13.31 -16.50
N TRP A 374 -7.82 -13.47 -17.61
CA TRP A 374 -7.35 -14.28 -18.73
C TRP A 374 -7.50 -13.51 -20.05
N TRP A 375 -6.50 -13.63 -20.91
CA TRP A 375 -6.51 -13.09 -22.27
C TRP A 375 -5.73 -13.98 -23.21
N ASP A 376 -6.10 -13.99 -24.48
CA ASP A 376 -5.35 -14.68 -25.51
C ASP A 376 -4.13 -13.86 -25.99
N ARG A 377 -3.24 -14.49 -26.76
CA ARG A 377 -2.00 -13.84 -27.23
C ARG A 377 -2.23 -12.60 -28.09
N LYS A 378 -3.38 -12.50 -28.75
CA LYS A 378 -3.72 -11.36 -29.60
C LYS A 378 -4.46 -10.25 -28.84
N GLY A 379 -4.90 -10.52 -27.61
CA GLY A 379 -5.73 -9.61 -26.86
C GLY A 379 -7.16 -9.45 -27.41
N GLU A 380 -7.59 -10.37 -28.29
CA GLU A 380 -8.93 -10.33 -28.90
C GLU A 380 -9.99 -10.87 -27.94
N ASN A 381 -9.59 -11.79 -27.05
CA ASN A 381 -10.45 -12.40 -26.04
C ASN A 381 -9.86 -12.17 -24.67
N GLU A 382 -10.60 -11.45 -23.81
CA GLU A 382 -10.24 -11.17 -22.44
C GLU A 382 -11.40 -11.48 -21.52
N ILE A 383 -11.11 -12.11 -20.37
CA ILE A 383 -12.04 -12.36 -19.26
C ILE A 383 -11.48 -11.63 -18.05
N ASP A 384 -12.28 -10.73 -17.47
CA ASP A 384 -11.82 -9.82 -16.44
C ASP A 384 -11.40 -10.56 -15.17
N LEU A 385 -12.12 -11.63 -14.78
CA LEU A 385 -11.70 -12.55 -13.71
C LEU A 385 -12.07 -14.00 -14.04
N VAL A 386 -11.12 -14.89 -13.84
CA VAL A 386 -11.30 -16.36 -13.74
C VAL A 386 -11.02 -16.71 -12.28
N CYS A 387 -12.05 -17.13 -11.57
CA CYS A 387 -12.01 -17.40 -10.15
C CYS A 387 -12.14 -18.91 -9.92
N GLU A 388 -11.38 -19.45 -8.96
CA GLU A 388 -11.46 -20.86 -8.53
C GLU A 388 -11.81 -20.88 -7.06
N ASP A 389 -12.83 -21.68 -6.69
CA ASP A 389 -13.19 -21.91 -5.29
C ASP A 389 -12.46 -23.14 -4.70
N GLY A 390 -12.71 -23.40 -3.40
CA GLY A 390 -12.08 -24.54 -2.70
C GLY A 390 -12.48 -25.92 -3.22
N ASP A 391 -13.56 -26.03 -3.95
CA ASP A 391 -14.07 -27.29 -4.54
C ASP A 391 -13.64 -27.46 -6.01
N GLY A 392 -12.84 -26.52 -6.53
CA GLY A 392 -12.37 -26.53 -7.92
C GLY A 392 -13.41 -26.06 -8.94
N PHE A 393 -14.50 -25.42 -8.52
CA PHE A 393 -15.44 -24.75 -9.41
C PHE A 393 -14.82 -23.51 -10.02
N LEU A 394 -14.99 -23.31 -11.33
CA LEU A 394 -14.48 -22.15 -12.05
C LEU A 394 -15.62 -21.15 -12.33
N GLU A 395 -15.45 -19.91 -11.88
CA GLU A 395 -16.36 -18.82 -12.23
C GLU A 395 -15.65 -17.84 -13.17
N PHE A 396 -16.26 -17.61 -14.34
CA PHE A 396 -15.79 -16.65 -15.34
C PHE A 396 -16.60 -15.37 -15.25
N ILE A 397 -15.95 -14.25 -14.97
CA ILE A 397 -16.62 -13.01 -14.65
C ILE A 397 -16.21 -11.92 -15.64
N GLU A 398 -17.21 -11.27 -16.24
CA GLU A 398 -17.09 -10.05 -17.02
C GLU A 398 -17.57 -8.88 -16.19
N ILE A 399 -16.80 -7.80 -16.12
CA ILE A 399 -17.10 -6.63 -15.30
C ILE A 399 -17.24 -5.41 -16.22
N LYS A 400 -18.38 -4.76 -16.19
CA LYS A 400 -18.61 -3.55 -16.97
C LYS A 400 -19.26 -2.48 -16.11
N ARG A 401 -18.85 -1.24 -16.29
CA ARG A 401 -19.46 -0.13 -15.57
C ARG A 401 -20.96 0.00 -15.85
N ASP A 402 -21.35 -0.14 -17.11
CA ASP A 402 -22.71 -0.11 -17.59
C ASP A 402 -23.21 -1.54 -17.82
N SER A 403 -24.23 -1.96 -17.08
CA SER A 403 -24.83 -3.30 -17.18
C SER A 403 -25.38 -3.61 -18.58
N SER A 404 -25.78 -2.59 -19.36
CA SER A 404 -26.24 -2.77 -20.75
C SER A 404 -25.13 -3.27 -21.69
N ARG A 405 -23.87 -3.10 -21.32
CA ARG A 405 -22.71 -3.60 -22.06
C ARG A 405 -22.28 -5.02 -21.70
N LEU A 406 -22.89 -5.61 -20.68
CA LEU A 406 -22.69 -7.02 -20.32
C LEU A 406 -23.34 -7.94 -21.35
N SER A 407 -22.61 -8.96 -21.78
CA SER A 407 -23.12 -9.95 -22.73
C SER A 407 -22.66 -11.35 -22.31
N LEU A 408 -23.51 -12.06 -21.60
CA LEU A 408 -23.24 -13.45 -21.21
C LEU A 408 -22.99 -14.38 -22.42
N PRO A 409 -23.67 -14.22 -23.57
CA PRO A 409 -23.33 -15.00 -24.77
C PRO A 409 -21.89 -14.76 -25.26
N LYS A 410 -21.41 -13.50 -25.24
CA LYS A 410 -20.01 -13.20 -25.59
C LYS A 410 -19.05 -13.78 -24.55
N LEU A 411 -19.36 -13.69 -23.27
CA LEU A 411 -18.55 -14.26 -22.21
C LEU A 411 -18.48 -15.79 -22.36
N SER A 412 -19.59 -16.47 -22.69
CA SER A 412 -19.60 -17.91 -22.98
C SER A 412 -18.67 -18.27 -24.13
N LEU A 413 -18.63 -17.48 -25.22
CA LEU A 413 -17.68 -17.71 -26.31
C LEU A 413 -16.21 -17.55 -25.87
N LYS A 414 -15.92 -16.56 -25.03
CA LYS A 414 -14.58 -16.38 -24.47
C LYS A 414 -14.20 -17.54 -23.54
N THR A 415 -15.15 -18.07 -22.75
CA THR A 415 -14.97 -19.24 -21.90
C THR A 415 -14.64 -20.49 -22.71
N GLU A 416 -15.31 -20.71 -23.88
CA GLU A 416 -14.95 -21.78 -24.78
C GLU A 416 -13.50 -21.63 -25.32
N ARG A 417 -13.10 -20.40 -25.68
CA ARG A 417 -11.71 -20.11 -26.08
C ARG A 417 -10.70 -20.38 -24.96
N PHE A 418 -11.08 -20.10 -23.73
CA PHE A 418 -10.26 -20.45 -22.55
C PHE A 418 -10.07 -21.97 -22.45
N PHE A 419 -11.14 -22.77 -22.60
CA PHE A 419 -11.06 -24.24 -22.53
C PHE A 419 -10.34 -24.86 -23.75
N GLU A 420 -10.42 -24.26 -24.93
CA GLU A 420 -9.59 -24.68 -26.08
C GLU A 420 -8.09 -24.61 -25.75
N LYS A 421 -7.68 -23.62 -24.94
CA LYS A 421 -6.29 -23.44 -24.50
C LYS A 421 -5.92 -24.26 -23.26
N ASN A 422 -6.91 -24.63 -22.46
CA ASN A 422 -6.77 -25.35 -21.19
C ASN A 422 -7.67 -26.59 -21.19
N PRO A 423 -7.46 -27.57 -22.09
CA PRO A 423 -8.34 -28.72 -22.24
C PRO A 423 -8.51 -29.55 -20.97
N ASP A 424 -7.47 -29.62 -20.15
CA ASP A 424 -7.48 -30.36 -18.87
C ASP A 424 -8.49 -29.80 -17.85
N LEU A 425 -8.95 -28.55 -18.05
CA LEU A 425 -9.93 -27.89 -17.17
C LEU A 425 -11.37 -28.05 -17.67
N ARG A 426 -11.60 -28.58 -18.88
CA ARG A 426 -12.91 -28.63 -19.53
C ARG A 426 -13.94 -29.45 -18.78
N GLU A 427 -13.51 -30.49 -18.07
CA GLU A 427 -14.37 -31.35 -17.25
C GLU A 427 -14.78 -30.73 -15.90
N ARG A 428 -14.15 -29.60 -15.52
CA ARG A 428 -14.50 -28.93 -14.27
C ARG A 428 -15.87 -28.26 -14.36
N ARG A 429 -16.61 -28.32 -13.27
CA ARG A 429 -17.86 -27.54 -13.14
C ARG A 429 -17.51 -26.04 -13.23
N HIS A 430 -18.29 -25.31 -13.99
CA HIS A 430 -18.05 -23.89 -14.18
C HIS A 430 -19.34 -23.09 -14.33
N GLY A 431 -19.23 -21.77 -14.12
CA GLY A 431 -20.30 -20.81 -14.34
C GLY A 431 -19.77 -19.53 -14.97
N ILE A 432 -20.69 -18.72 -15.53
CA ILE A 432 -20.38 -17.40 -16.06
C ILE A 432 -21.23 -16.35 -15.33
N ARG A 433 -20.65 -15.18 -15.08
CA ARG A 433 -21.32 -14.09 -14.35
C ARG A 433 -20.95 -12.73 -14.91
N GLY A 434 -21.93 -11.85 -15.03
CA GLY A 434 -21.72 -10.44 -15.32
C GLY A 434 -21.85 -9.62 -14.04
N LEU A 435 -20.93 -8.68 -13.85
CA LEU A 435 -20.97 -7.72 -12.74
C LEU A 435 -20.89 -6.29 -13.27
N SER A 436 -21.58 -5.40 -12.61
CA SER A 436 -21.64 -3.99 -12.98
C SER A 436 -21.51 -3.07 -11.76
N LEU A 437 -21.58 -1.78 -12.01
CA LEU A 437 -21.62 -0.76 -10.96
C LEU A 437 -22.76 -0.98 -9.95
N ALA A 438 -23.88 -1.56 -10.40
CA ALA A 438 -25.04 -1.83 -9.55
C ALA A 438 -24.80 -2.95 -8.52
N ASP A 439 -23.77 -3.78 -8.72
CA ASP A 439 -23.44 -4.93 -7.85
C ASP A 439 -22.42 -4.57 -6.76
N MET A 440 -22.02 -3.30 -6.66
CA MET A 440 -21.04 -2.79 -5.70
C MET A 440 -21.51 -2.76 -4.21
#